data_5c0166cc43c75a5217a4515de0307629
#
_entry.id   5c0166cc43c75a5217a4515de0307629
#
_cell.length_a   1.000
_cell.length_b   1.000
_cell.length_c   1.000
_cell.angle_alpha   90.00
_cell.angle_beta   90.00
_cell.angle_gamma   90.00
#
_symmetry.space_group_name_H-M   'P 1'
#
loop_
_entity.id
_entity.type
_entity.pdbx_description
1 polymer ?
#
loop_
_entity_poly.entity_id
_entity_poly.type
_entity_poly.pdbx_seq_one_letter_code
_entity_poly.pdbx_strand_id
1 'polypeptide(L)'
;LKAGTKKITILDNASSYPPLLEYYKSLPSGVACDVSTNLGPWAFWKRRLNEKQSVPYIVTDSDLVPSECCPLDLIDKLQELLLSVPGCEKVGPGLRLDNIPDLSRDFITNGDGKGWEGEGVYWKKRHASGAFIAPIDTTFAIYKAFAPWTDADWTGSVKNLRMDMPYVVEHTPWYTKKPFTEEEQYYRDHANHQWSHVTWPSPINS
;
A
#
# COMPACT_ATOMS: atom_id res chain seq x y z
N LEU A 1 2.61 -15.23 7.34
CA LEU A 1 2.13 -16.30 6.43
C LEU A 1 1.13 -17.29 7.07
N LYS A 2 0.53 -16.96 8.23
CA LYS A 2 -0.51 -17.80 8.84
C LYS A 2 -1.89 -17.70 8.14
N ALA A 3 -2.06 -16.78 7.22
CA ALA A 3 -3.36 -16.46 6.62
C ALA A 3 -3.65 -17.15 5.27
N GLY A 4 -3.20 -18.36 5.05
CA GLY A 4 -3.60 -19.13 3.85
C GLY A 4 -3.02 -18.67 2.51
N THR A 5 -2.20 -17.61 2.48
CA THR A 5 -1.54 -17.10 1.28
C THR A 5 -0.50 -18.11 0.80
N LYS A 6 -0.78 -18.80 -0.27
CA LYS A 6 0.05 -19.90 -0.76
C LYS A 6 1.29 -19.46 -1.54
N LYS A 7 1.32 -18.23 -2.04
CA LYS A 7 2.41 -17.71 -2.84
C LYS A 7 2.54 -16.19 -2.68
N ILE A 8 3.73 -15.72 -2.38
CA ILE A 8 4.10 -14.30 -2.34
C ILE A 8 5.15 -14.05 -3.41
N THR A 9 5.01 -12.95 -4.14
CA THR A 9 6.02 -12.49 -5.09
C THR A 9 6.34 -11.04 -4.79
N ILE A 10 7.60 -10.75 -4.51
CA ILE A 10 8.14 -9.39 -4.44
C ILE A 10 8.41 -8.96 -5.89
N LEU A 11 7.81 -7.86 -6.32
CA LEU A 11 8.12 -7.23 -7.60
C LEU A 11 9.10 -6.11 -7.33
N ASP A 12 10.37 -6.37 -7.60
CA ASP A 12 11.43 -5.42 -7.39
C ASP A 12 11.63 -4.51 -8.61
N ASN A 13 11.62 -3.22 -8.39
CA ASN A 13 11.76 -2.18 -9.41
C ASN A 13 13.23 -1.74 -9.60
N ALA A 14 14.17 -2.68 -9.69
CA ALA A 14 15.60 -2.44 -9.82
C ALA A 14 16.20 -1.74 -8.58
N SER A 15 15.88 -2.24 -7.40
CA SER A 15 16.46 -1.75 -6.15
C SER A 15 17.98 -1.92 -6.13
N SER A 16 18.66 -0.94 -5.55
CA SER A 16 20.13 -0.92 -5.45
C SER A 16 20.64 -0.86 -4.00
N TYR A 17 19.75 -0.82 -3.00
CA TYR A 17 20.12 -0.80 -1.59
C TYR A 17 20.76 -2.13 -1.17
N PRO A 18 22.07 -2.15 -0.79
CA PRO A 18 22.77 -3.39 -0.57
C PRO A 18 22.17 -4.31 0.51
N PRO A 19 21.69 -3.81 1.67
CA PRO A 19 21.04 -4.66 2.68
C PRO A 19 19.76 -5.33 2.15
N LEU A 20 18.96 -4.66 1.30
CA LEU A 20 17.78 -5.23 0.68
C LEU A 20 18.15 -6.35 -0.29
N LEU A 21 19.17 -6.14 -1.11
CA LEU A 21 19.65 -7.16 -2.05
C LEU A 21 20.19 -8.39 -1.32
N GLU A 22 20.83 -8.21 -0.16
CA GLU A 22 21.26 -9.33 0.68
C GLU A 22 20.06 -10.06 1.31
N TYR A 23 19.04 -9.33 1.77
CA TYR A 23 17.80 -9.91 2.27
C TYR A 23 17.13 -10.80 1.22
N TYR A 24 17.12 -10.42 -0.04
CA TYR A 24 16.52 -11.24 -1.11
C TYR A 24 17.17 -12.62 -1.26
N LYS A 25 18.44 -12.79 -0.89
CA LYS A 25 19.13 -14.09 -0.90
C LYS A 25 18.65 -15.04 0.21
N SER A 26 18.01 -14.49 1.25
CA SER A 26 17.52 -15.22 2.42
C SER A 26 16.00 -15.32 2.51
N LEU A 27 15.29 -15.09 1.40
CA LEU A 27 13.83 -15.15 1.39
C LEU A 27 13.32 -16.51 1.83
N PRO A 28 12.26 -16.56 2.67
CA PRO A 28 11.70 -17.83 3.13
C PRO A 28 11.06 -18.61 1.98
N SER A 29 10.96 -19.91 2.15
CA SER A 29 10.29 -20.80 1.20
C SER A 29 8.87 -20.31 0.91
N GLY A 30 8.50 -20.24 -0.38
CA GLY A 30 7.19 -19.74 -0.83
C GLY A 30 7.17 -18.24 -1.13
N VAL A 31 8.26 -17.52 -0.88
CA VAL A 31 8.43 -16.12 -1.31
C VAL A 31 9.41 -16.07 -2.49
N ALA A 32 9.00 -15.47 -3.59
CA ALA A 32 9.84 -15.24 -4.76
C ALA A 32 10.13 -13.75 -4.93
N CYS A 33 11.31 -13.42 -5.45
CA CYS A 33 11.64 -12.07 -5.89
C CYS A 33 11.75 -12.06 -7.41
N ASP A 34 11.05 -11.14 -8.05
CA ASP A 34 11.02 -10.95 -9.51
C ASP A 34 11.52 -9.53 -9.80
N VAL A 35 12.81 -9.44 -10.15
CA VAL A 35 13.47 -8.17 -10.40
C VAL A 35 13.22 -7.71 -11.84
N SER A 36 12.84 -6.46 -12.00
CA SER A 36 12.61 -5.83 -13.30
C SER A 36 13.24 -4.44 -13.38
N THR A 37 13.11 -3.80 -14.53
CA THR A 37 13.39 -2.37 -14.63
C THR A 37 12.38 -1.58 -13.80
N ASN A 38 12.75 -0.39 -13.35
CA ASN A 38 11.84 0.47 -12.60
C ASN A 38 10.66 0.92 -13.48
N LEU A 39 9.49 0.37 -13.20
CA LEU A 39 8.21 0.68 -13.85
C LEU A 39 7.32 1.58 -12.99
N GLY A 40 7.81 1.99 -11.82
CA GLY A 40 7.06 2.75 -10.83
C GLY A 40 6.01 1.92 -10.09
N PRO A 41 5.07 2.56 -9.37
CA PRO A 41 4.10 1.88 -8.51
C PRO A 41 3.13 0.97 -9.28
N TRP A 42 3.00 1.16 -10.57
CA TRP A 42 2.10 0.36 -11.42
C TRP A 42 2.79 -0.84 -12.10
N ALA A 43 3.96 -1.28 -11.63
CA ALA A 43 4.75 -2.36 -12.23
C ALA A 43 3.92 -3.62 -12.47
N PHE A 44 3.08 -4.02 -11.53
CA PHE A 44 2.22 -5.20 -11.62
C PHE A 44 1.33 -5.16 -12.88
N TRP A 45 0.63 -4.04 -13.12
CA TRP A 45 -0.28 -3.87 -14.25
C TRP A 45 0.45 -3.57 -15.55
N LYS A 46 1.51 -2.76 -15.53
CA LYS A 46 2.36 -2.52 -16.71
C LYS A 46 2.95 -3.81 -17.28
N ARG A 47 3.22 -4.78 -16.39
CA ARG A 47 3.66 -6.13 -16.79
C ARG A 47 2.51 -7.08 -17.10
N ARG A 48 1.27 -6.61 -17.09
CA ARG A 48 0.04 -7.37 -17.37
C ARG A 48 -0.09 -8.63 -16.51
N LEU A 49 0.41 -8.59 -15.27
CA LEU A 49 0.35 -9.74 -14.36
C LEU A 49 -1.07 -10.00 -13.84
N ASN A 50 -1.93 -8.98 -13.81
CA ASN A 50 -3.35 -9.10 -13.48
C ASN A 50 -4.09 -10.04 -14.45
N GLU A 51 -3.71 -10.06 -15.73
CA GLU A 51 -4.35 -10.89 -16.75
C GLU A 51 -4.10 -12.40 -16.54
N LYS A 52 -3.12 -12.74 -15.71
CA LYS A 52 -2.77 -14.12 -15.32
C LYS A 52 -3.44 -14.56 -14.02
N GLN A 53 -4.16 -13.67 -13.34
CA GLN A 53 -4.79 -13.96 -12.05
C GLN A 53 -6.22 -14.45 -12.26
N SER A 54 -6.43 -15.76 -12.32
CA SER A 54 -7.75 -16.38 -12.49
C SER A 54 -8.57 -16.51 -11.20
N VAL A 55 -8.00 -16.07 -10.08
CA VAL A 55 -8.63 -16.01 -8.75
C VAL A 55 -8.41 -14.63 -8.15
N PRO A 56 -9.13 -14.23 -7.10
CA PRO A 56 -8.83 -13.02 -6.38
C PRO A 56 -7.35 -12.96 -5.93
N TYR A 57 -6.72 -11.83 -6.05
CA TYR A 57 -5.31 -11.63 -5.75
C TYR A 57 -5.08 -10.35 -4.96
N ILE A 58 -3.96 -10.26 -4.27
CA ILE A 58 -3.59 -9.09 -3.48
C ILE A 58 -2.40 -8.40 -4.14
N VAL A 59 -2.46 -7.09 -4.23
CA VAL A 59 -1.31 -6.21 -4.49
C VAL A 59 -1.18 -5.25 -3.32
N THR A 60 0.05 -5.03 -2.88
CA THR A 60 0.37 -4.10 -1.80
C THR A 60 1.72 -3.44 -2.06
N ASP A 61 1.85 -2.19 -1.65
CA ASP A 61 3.14 -1.55 -1.49
C ASP A 61 3.90 -2.20 -0.32
N SER A 62 5.21 -2.10 -0.31
CA SER A 62 6.08 -2.76 0.69
C SER A 62 6.15 -2.04 2.03
N ASP A 63 5.67 -0.80 2.09
CA ASP A 63 5.73 0.11 3.23
C ASP A 63 4.44 0.15 4.07
N LEU A 64 3.65 -0.92 3.99
CA LEU A 64 2.42 -1.10 4.76
C LEU A 64 2.56 -2.22 5.78
N VAL A 65 2.24 -1.92 7.03
CA VAL A 65 2.29 -2.87 8.14
C VAL A 65 0.91 -2.98 8.79
N PRO A 66 0.40 -4.20 9.04
CA PRO A 66 -0.81 -4.35 9.83
C PRO A 66 -0.66 -3.66 11.18
N SER A 67 -1.63 -2.82 11.56
CA SER A 67 -1.63 -2.19 12.87
C SER A 67 -1.71 -3.24 13.99
N GLU A 68 -1.21 -2.92 15.17
CA GLU A 68 -1.23 -3.84 16.34
C GLU A 68 -2.63 -4.37 16.68
N CYS A 69 -3.68 -3.57 16.40
CA CYS A 69 -5.07 -3.97 16.60
C CYS A 69 -5.66 -4.77 15.44
N CYS A 70 -4.92 -4.94 14.33
CA CYS A 70 -5.43 -5.60 13.14
C CYS A 70 -5.54 -7.12 13.37
N PRO A 71 -6.74 -7.73 13.24
CA PRO A 71 -6.90 -9.16 13.42
C PRO A 71 -6.17 -9.98 12.36
N LEU A 72 -5.81 -11.21 12.72
CA LEU A 72 -5.07 -12.13 11.83
C LEU A 72 -5.92 -12.64 10.64
N ASP A 73 -7.23 -12.48 10.69
CA ASP A 73 -8.16 -12.85 9.62
C ASP A 73 -8.41 -11.72 8.60
N LEU A 74 -7.56 -10.70 8.59
CA LEU A 74 -7.66 -9.56 7.66
C LEU A 74 -7.95 -10.00 6.22
N ILE A 75 -7.16 -10.93 5.70
CA ILE A 75 -7.28 -11.39 4.29
C ILE A 75 -8.65 -12.04 4.05
N ASP A 76 -9.10 -12.87 4.98
CA ASP A 76 -10.40 -13.55 4.86
C ASP A 76 -11.54 -12.52 4.86
N LYS A 77 -11.44 -11.49 5.69
CA LYS A 77 -12.43 -10.42 5.75
C LYS A 77 -12.44 -9.52 4.52
N LEU A 78 -11.28 -9.20 3.97
CA LEU A 78 -11.20 -8.49 2.68
C LEU A 78 -11.87 -9.30 1.57
N GLN A 79 -11.61 -10.60 1.51
CA GLN A 79 -12.20 -11.49 0.51
C GLN A 79 -13.72 -11.64 0.70
N GLU A 80 -14.17 -11.83 1.92
CA GLU A 80 -15.61 -11.89 2.26
C GLU A 80 -16.33 -10.63 1.76
N LEU A 81 -15.78 -9.45 2.05
CA LEU A 81 -16.37 -8.19 1.63
C LEU A 81 -16.35 -8.02 0.10
N LEU A 82 -15.25 -8.39 -0.56
CA LEU A 82 -15.13 -8.34 -2.02
C LEU A 82 -16.20 -9.18 -2.72
N LEU A 83 -16.51 -10.35 -2.17
CA LEU A 83 -17.47 -11.29 -2.75
C LEU A 83 -18.92 -10.95 -2.40
N SER A 84 -19.17 -10.33 -1.24
CA SER A 84 -20.52 -10.04 -0.76
C SER A 84 -21.12 -8.76 -1.34
N VAL A 85 -20.30 -7.80 -1.81
CA VAL A 85 -20.80 -6.53 -2.32
C VAL A 85 -20.89 -6.53 -3.85
N PRO A 86 -22.09 -6.47 -4.43
CA PRO A 86 -22.27 -6.37 -5.87
C PRO A 86 -21.56 -5.15 -6.46
N GLY A 87 -20.84 -5.33 -7.56
CA GLY A 87 -20.13 -4.23 -8.23
C GLY A 87 -18.78 -3.85 -7.60
N CYS A 88 -18.46 -4.35 -6.41
CA CYS A 88 -17.14 -4.12 -5.81
C CYS A 88 -16.04 -4.80 -6.63
N GLU A 89 -14.98 -4.08 -6.96
CA GLU A 89 -13.85 -4.56 -7.78
C GLU A 89 -12.61 -4.80 -6.92
N LYS A 90 -12.41 -4.01 -5.87
CA LYS A 90 -11.31 -4.17 -4.92
C LYS A 90 -11.69 -3.72 -3.51
N VAL A 91 -11.07 -4.35 -2.53
CA VAL A 91 -11.22 -4.04 -1.11
C VAL A 91 -9.85 -3.96 -0.45
N GLY A 92 -9.63 -2.91 0.33
CA GLY A 92 -8.41 -2.75 1.12
C GLY A 92 -8.69 -2.53 2.60
N PRO A 93 -7.68 -2.68 3.46
CA PRO A 93 -7.77 -2.19 4.83
C PRO A 93 -7.87 -0.66 4.85
N GLY A 94 -8.33 -0.10 5.96
CA GLY A 94 -8.20 1.33 6.20
C GLY A 94 -6.74 1.72 6.47
N LEU A 95 -6.35 2.93 6.12
CA LEU A 95 -5.06 3.48 6.54
C LEU A 95 -5.22 4.20 7.89
N ARG A 96 -4.51 3.74 8.91
CA ARG A 96 -4.66 4.27 10.27
C ARG A 96 -4.11 5.69 10.38
N LEU A 97 -4.87 6.60 10.98
CA LEU A 97 -4.52 8.02 11.10
C LEU A 97 -4.46 8.53 12.55
N ASP A 98 -5.11 7.82 13.47
CA ASP A 98 -5.31 8.27 14.85
C ASP A 98 -4.05 8.22 15.72
N ASN A 99 -3.06 7.44 15.32
CA ASN A 99 -1.80 7.23 16.04
C ASN A 99 -0.56 7.82 15.33
N ILE A 100 -0.75 8.61 14.28
CA ILE A 100 0.39 9.27 13.58
C ILE A 100 1.04 10.28 14.53
N PRO A 101 2.35 10.18 14.83
CA PRO A 101 3.03 11.10 15.71
C PRO A 101 3.03 12.54 15.18
N ASP A 102 2.82 13.52 16.06
CA ASP A 102 2.80 14.94 15.67
C ASP A 102 4.10 15.37 14.98
N LEU A 103 5.24 14.86 15.45
CA LEU A 103 6.55 15.15 14.84
C LEU A 103 6.69 14.63 13.40
N SER A 104 5.90 13.64 13.01
CA SER A 104 5.91 13.11 11.64
C SER A 104 5.11 14.00 10.68
N ARG A 105 4.23 14.83 11.19
CA ARG A 105 3.36 15.71 10.38
C ARG A 105 4.15 16.73 9.56
N ASP A 106 5.30 17.17 10.06
CA ASP A 106 6.16 18.13 9.38
C ASP A 106 6.92 17.55 8.17
N PHE A 107 6.96 16.22 8.04
CA PHE A 107 7.72 15.53 6.99
C PHE A 107 6.86 14.98 5.86
N ILE A 108 5.57 14.89 6.07
CA ILE A 108 4.66 14.24 5.13
C ILE A 108 3.77 15.30 4.49
N THR A 109 4.36 16.12 3.65
CA THR A 109 3.59 16.88 2.68
C THR A 109 3.82 16.24 1.32
N ASN A 110 2.80 15.67 0.70
CA ASN A 110 2.77 15.63 -0.74
C ASN A 110 2.94 17.08 -1.20
N GLY A 111 3.66 17.35 -2.26
CA GLY A 111 3.96 18.70 -2.72
C GLY A 111 2.75 19.65 -2.89
N ASP A 112 1.53 19.12 -2.71
CA ASP A 112 0.25 19.82 -2.68
C ASP A 112 -0.33 19.99 -1.26
N GLY A 113 0.40 19.63 -0.21
CA GLY A 113 -0.03 19.73 1.19
C GLY A 113 -1.09 18.72 1.63
N LYS A 114 -1.31 17.64 0.86
CA LYS A 114 -2.41 16.70 1.08
C LYS A 114 -2.01 15.32 1.59
N GLY A 115 -0.84 15.11 2.11
CA GLY A 115 -0.38 13.83 2.63
C GLY A 115 -1.45 13.05 3.44
N TRP A 116 -1.10 12.60 4.64
CA TRP A 116 -2.05 11.89 5.52
C TRP A 116 -3.30 12.72 5.87
N GLU A 117 -3.24 14.06 5.86
CA GLU A 117 -4.42 14.92 6.12
C GLU A 117 -5.48 14.75 5.03
N GLY A 118 -5.06 14.59 3.76
CA GLY A 118 -5.96 14.28 2.66
C GLY A 118 -6.65 12.92 2.81
N GLU A 119 -5.99 11.96 3.45
CA GLU A 119 -6.53 10.62 3.67
C GLU A 119 -7.78 10.61 4.57
N GLY A 120 -7.90 11.56 5.49
CA GLY A 120 -9.05 11.70 6.38
C GLY A 120 -10.40 11.85 5.67
N VAL A 121 -10.43 12.31 4.41
CA VAL A 121 -11.66 12.43 3.64
C VAL A 121 -12.25 11.07 3.28
N TYR A 122 -11.43 10.02 3.21
CA TYR A 122 -11.83 8.67 2.85
C TYR A 122 -12.51 7.91 3.99
N TRP A 123 -12.52 8.46 5.20
CA TRP A 123 -13.20 7.93 6.37
C TRP A 123 -14.61 8.55 6.58
N LYS A 124 -15.21 9.13 5.54
CA LYS A 124 -16.47 9.85 5.66
C LYS A 124 -17.67 9.11 5.06
N LYS A 125 -17.53 8.47 3.90
CA LYS A 125 -18.63 7.87 3.16
C LYS A 125 -18.75 6.38 3.46
N ARG A 126 -19.69 6.01 4.34
CA ARG A 126 -19.94 4.61 4.72
C ARG A 126 -20.81 3.89 3.70
N HIS A 127 -20.47 2.64 3.44
CA HIS A 127 -21.31 1.66 2.77
C HIS A 127 -22.16 0.89 3.81
N ALA A 128 -23.27 0.25 3.38
CA ALA A 128 -24.13 -0.55 4.25
C ALA A 128 -23.42 -1.75 4.91
N SER A 129 -22.31 -2.22 4.32
CA SER A 129 -21.46 -3.26 4.93
C SER A 129 -20.63 -2.80 6.13
N GLY A 130 -20.65 -1.51 6.47
CA GLY A 130 -19.80 -0.91 7.49
C GLY A 130 -18.45 -0.38 6.97
N ALA A 131 -18.00 -0.80 5.79
CA ALA A 131 -16.80 -0.28 5.15
C ALA A 131 -17.00 1.15 4.60
N PHE A 132 -15.91 1.79 4.21
CA PHE A 132 -15.95 3.11 3.57
C PHE A 132 -15.86 3.00 2.05
N ILE A 133 -16.67 3.77 1.34
CA ILE A 133 -16.56 3.96 -0.10
C ILE A 133 -15.44 4.96 -0.32
N ALA A 134 -14.28 4.47 -0.73
CA ALA A 134 -13.09 5.29 -0.87
C ALA A 134 -12.16 4.72 -1.96
N PRO A 135 -11.45 5.58 -2.68
CA PRO A 135 -10.46 5.11 -3.66
C PRO A 135 -9.34 4.36 -2.96
N ILE A 136 -8.78 3.39 -3.66
CA ILE A 136 -7.57 2.69 -3.27
C ILE A 136 -6.61 2.81 -4.45
N ASP A 137 -5.44 3.32 -4.21
CA ASP A 137 -4.34 3.37 -5.20
C ASP A 137 -3.55 2.05 -5.20
N THR A 138 -2.23 2.10 -5.20
CA THR A 138 -1.36 0.93 -5.15
C THR A 138 -1.16 0.36 -3.75
N THR A 139 -1.71 1.00 -2.70
CA THR A 139 -1.43 0.66 -1.31
C THR A 139 -1.68 -0.82 -1.02
N PHE A 140 -2.81 -1.18 -0.44
CA PHE A 140 -3.12 -2.57 -0.14
C PHE A 140 -4.55 -2.87 -0.57
N ALA A 141 -4.74 -3.80 -1.50
CA ALA A 141 -6.07 -4.30 -1.80
C ALA A 141 -6.07 -5.75 -2.28
N ILE A 142 -7.19 -6.44 -2.01
CA ILE A 142 -7.59 -7.64 -2.73
C ILE A 142 -8.43 -7.22 -3.95
N TYR A 143 -8.11 -7.78 -5.08
CA TYR A 143 -8.75 -7.52 -6.37
C TYR A 143 -9.52 -8.74 -6.84
N LYS A 144 -10.58 -8.53 -7.62
CA LYS A 144 -11.22 -9.64 -8.38
C LYS A 144 -10.25 -10.24 -9.39
N ALA A 145 -10.50 -11.49 -9.75
CA ALA A 145 -9.79 -12.14 -10.85
C ALA A 145 -9.80 -11.27 -12.11
N PHE A 146 -8.66 -11.19 -12.79
CA PHE A 146 -8.43 -10.43 -14.02
C PHE A 146 -8.71 -8.92 -13.92
N ALA A 147 -8.88 -8.36 -12.71
CA ALA A 147 -9.20 -6.95 -12.54
C ALA A 147 -8.14 -6.07 -13.22
N PRO A 148 -8.52 -5.16 -14.12
CA PRO A 148 -7.61 -4.21 -14.71
C PRO A 148 -7.15 -3.20 -13.66
N TRP A 149 -6.07 -2.50 -13.96
CA TRP A 149 -5.82 -1.24 -13.28
C TRP A 149 -6.96 -0.28 -13.63
N THR A 150 -7.65 0.16 -12.64
CA THR A 150 -8.49 1.35 -12.76
C THR A 150 -7.82 2.43 -11.92
N ASP A 151 -7.58 3.58 -12.53
CA ASP A 151 -7.23 4.76 -11.76
C ASP A 151 -8.19 4.85 -10.59
N ALA A 152 -7.67 5.25 -9.43
CA ALA A 152 -8.48 5.32 -8.23
C ALA A 152 -9.80 6.01 -8.59
N ASP A 153 -10.91 5.28 -8.45
CA ASP A 153 -12.22 5.82 -8.80
C ASP A 153 -12.61 6.87 -7.75
N TRP A 154 -12.20 8.09 -8.01
CA TRP A 154 -12.48 9.26 -7.18
C TRP A 154 -13.98 9.65 -7.20
N THR A 155 -14.78 9.00 -8.05
CA THR A 155 -16.22 9.30 -8.17
C THR A 155 -17.02 8.82 -6.97
N GLY A 156 -16.40 8.05 -6.06
CA GLY A 156 -17.06 7.53 -4.86
C GLY A 156 -18.09 6.46 -5.17
N SER A 157 -17.88 5.69 -6.24
CA SER A 157 -18.68 4.50 -6.55
C SER A 157 -18.33 3.34 -5.60
N VAL A 158 -19.23 2.37 -5.49
CA VAL A 158 -19.05 1.17 -4.63
C VAL A 158 -17.94 0.24 -5.16
N LYS A 159 -17.27 0.57 -6.23
CA LYS A 159 -16.19 -0.26 -6.81
C LYS A 159 -15.03 -0.49 -5.87
N ASN A 160 -14.73 0.47 -5.01
CA ASN A 160 -13.61 0.41 -4.07
C ASN A 160 -14.12 0.58 -2.65
N LEU A 161 -13.77 -0.35 -1.77
CA LEU A 161 -14.13 -0.30 -0.36
C LEU A 161 -12.89 -0.38 0.51
N ARG A 162 -12.82 0.46 1.55
CA ARG A 162 -11.82 0.38 2.62
C ARG A 162 -12.48 -0.09 3.91
N MET A 163 -11.85 -1.03 4.59
CA MET A 163 -12.34 -1.52 5.87
C MET A 163 -12.20 -0.46 6.97
N ASP A 164 -13.06 -0.58 7.97
CA ASP A 164 -12.98 0.21 9.21
C ASP A 164 -12.10 -0.51 10.24
N MET A 165 -11.82 0.17 11.34
CA MET A 165 -11.23 -0.44 12.53
C MET A 165 -11.97 -1.74 12.90
N PRO A 166 -11.29 -2.79 13.33
CA PRO A 166 -9.84 -2.87 13.59
C PRO A 166 -8.99 -3.29 12.38
N TYR A 167 -9.60 -3.48 11.19
CA TYR A 167 -8.92 -3.96 9.98
C TYR A 167 -8.19 -2.81 9.26
N VAL A 168 -7.13 -2.32 9.90
CA VAL A 168 -6.34 -1.19 9.41
C VAL A 168 -4.86 -1.52 9.34
N VAL A 169 -4.18 -0.82 8.44
CA VAL A 169 -2.72 -0.87 8.27
C VAL A 169 -2.11 0.51 8.49
N GLU A 170 -0.85 0.53 8.81
CA GLU A 170 -0.03 1.73 8.98
C GLU A 170 0.86 1.90 7.75
N HIS A 171 0.85 3.09 7.16
CA HIS A 171 1.74 3.46 6.07
C HIS A 171 3.03 3.99 6.69
N THR A 172 4.08 3.18 6.68
CA THR A 172 5.30 3.42 7.48
C THR A 172 5.96 4.77 7.23
N PRO A 173 5.95 5.35 6.00
CA PRO A 173 6.46 6.70 5.78
C PRO A 173 5.80 7.78 6.65
N TRP A 174 4.54 7.58 7.08
CA TRP A 174 3.86 8.53 7.97
C TRP A 174 4.35 8.50 9.41
N TYR A 175 5.19 7.54 9.76
CA TYR A 175 5.75 7.36 11.10
C TYR A 175 7.26 7.65 11.15
N THR A 176 7.84 8.08 10.04
CA THR A 176 9.26 8.44 9.94
C THR A 176 9.63 9.54 10.94
N LYS A 177 10.78 9.39 11.59
CA LYS A 177 11.32 10.32 12.59
C LYS A 177 12.74 10.71 12.22
N LYS A 178 13.18 11.89 12.67
CA LYS A 178 14.60 12.28 12.60
C LYS A 178 15.35 11.76 13.85
N PRO A 179 16.62 11.34 13.73
CA PRO A 179 17.37 11.22 12.47
C PRO A 179 16.83 10.08 11.62
N PHE A 180 16.94 10.20 10.29
CA PHE A 180 16.57 9.15 9.35
C PHE A 180 17.46 7.92 9.54
N THR A 181 16.89 6.73 9.29
CA THR A 181 17.64 5.48 9.20
C THR A 181 18.54 5.48 7.96
N GLU A 182 19.52 4.58 7.91
CA GLU A 182 20.36 4.41 6.72
C GLU A 182 19.55 4.08 5.47
N GLU A 183 18.50 3.27 5.59
CA GLU A 183 17.59 2.91 4.51
C GLU A 183 16.81 4.14 4.01
N GLU A 184 16.21 4.91 4.92
CA GLU A 184 15.48 6.13 4.58
C GLU A 184 16.38 7.15 3.91
N GLN A 185 17.62 7.31 4.40
CA GLN A 185 18.60 8.20 3.78
C GLN A 185 18.99 7.71 2.38
N TYR A 186 19.27 6.40 2.24
CA TYR A 186 19.58 5.80 0.96
C TYR A 186 18.43 5.97 -0.05
N TYR A 187 17.21 5.69 0.37
CA TYR A 187 16.03 5.87 -0.47
C TYR A 187 15.89 7.33 -0.94
N ARG A 188 16.04 8.28 -0.03
CA ARG A 188 16.01 9.70 -0.35
C ARG A 188 17.04 10.10 -1.41
N ASP A 189 18.25 9.55 -1.32
CA ASP A 189 19.37 9.93 -2.19
C ASP A 189 19.31 9.23 -3.56
N HIS A 190 18.57 8.12 -3.69
CA HIS A 190 18.57 7.26 -4.88
C HIS A 190 17.19 7.06 -5.50
N ALA A 191 16.11 7.45 -4.83
CA ALA A 191 14.76 7.27 -5.36
C ALA A 191 14.56 8.08 -6.65
N ASN A 192 13.87 7.48 -7.59
CA ASN A 192 13.42 8.22 -8.76
C ASN A 192 12.27 9.15 -8.38
N HIS A 193 12.58 10.42 -8.18
CA HIS A 193 11.60 11.44 -7.76
C HIS A 193 10.42 11.62 -8.73
N GLN A 194 10.51 11.12 -9.95
CA GLN A 194 9.39 11.09 -10.89
C GLN A 194 8.23 10.24 -10.38
N TRP A 195 8.52 9.22 -9.54
CA TRP A 195 7.53 8.28 -9.01
C TRP A 195 7.34 8.38 -7.50
N SER A 196 8.21 9.12 -6.82
CA SER A 196 8.11 9.33 -5.38
C SER A 196 7.22 10.52 -5.10
N HIS A 197 6.08 10.29 -4.48
CA HIS A 197 5.21 11.35 -3.96
C HIS A 197 5.63 11.84 -2.56
N VAL A 198 6.68 11.27 -2.00
CA VAL A 198 7.23 11.71 -0.72
C VAL A 198 8.14 12.91 -0.99
N THR A 199 7.65 14.11 -0.75
CA THR A 199 8.49 15.30 -0.67
C THR A 199 9.20 15.30 0.67
N TRP A 200 10.41 14.78 0.68
CA TRP A 200 11.30 14.93 1.82
C TRP A 200 11.66 16.41 1.98
N PRO A 201 11.63 16.95 3.21
CA PRO A 201 12.06 18.34 3.41
C PRO A 201 13.49 18.50 2.88
N SER A 202 13.72 19.57 2.12
CA SER A 202 15.06 19.93 1.68
C SER A 202 16.00 19.97 2.89
N PRO A 203 17.27 19.57 2.77
CA PRO A 203 18.21 19.76 3.85
C PRO A 203 18.19 21.24 4.21
N ILE A 204 17.94 21.53 5.48
CA ILE A 204 18.10 22.87 6.00
C ILE A 204 19.58 23.15 5.84
N ASN A 205 19.92 24.04 4.90
CA ASN A 205 21.27 24.55 4.78
C ASN A 205 21.62 25.19 6.13
N SER A 206 22.47 24.51 6.89
CA SER A 206 23.07 24.99 8.12
C SER A 206 24.12 26.04 7.84
#